data_e92f0bae34bce2a6fb83fdf670539194
#
_entry.id   e92f0bae34bce2a6fb83fdf670539194
#
_cell.length_a   1.000
_cell.length_b   1.000
_cell.length_c   1.000
_cell.angle_alpha   90.00
_cell.angle_beta   90.00
_cell.angle_gamma   90.00
#
_symmetry.space_group_name_H-M   'P 1'
#
loop_
_entity.id
_entity.type
_entity.pdbx_description
1 polymer ?
#
loop_
_entity_poly.entity_id
_entity_poly.type
_entity_poly.pdbx_seq_one_letter_code
_entity_poly.pdbx_strand_id
1 'polypeptide(L)'
;MKTILRHTLALSLLLCAASLATATEPVHGRLETLGSGPNPITVLYLWGSPYEMGYAHGKLCAAQVKGISERLTFGAYLAMGYTPAKLDEAWQQMEPFIPARYREELRGLAEGAGVPLQLVHRAHAIPELSEFHCTFFAAWGSATRRGHLQQIRALDYATAAGLQNQPALIVSHPQGRNTFVNVGWVGFIGCVSGMNLAHLAVSEIGEDFGPEHETLAGEPMCFVLRDVLENAGTLQQGVEIIRRAPRTSSYLYCLGDG
;
A
#
# COMPACT_ATOMS: atom_id res chain seq x y z
N MET A 1 -38.28 -81.58 0.97
CA MET A 1 -37.69 -80.75 -0.03
C MET A 1 -37.46 -79.37 0.55
N LYS A 2 -36.20 -78.96 0.66
CA LYS A 2 -35.77 -77.82 1.51
C LYS A 2 -35.68 -76.56 0.67
N THR A 3 -36.46 -75.56 1.05
CA THR A 3 -36.43 -74.22 0.42
C THR A 3 -35.41 -73.36 1.16
N ILE A 4 -34.38 -72.92 0.45
CA ILE A 4 -33.34 -72.05 0.99
C ILE A 4 -33.75 -70.60 0.79
N LEU A 5 -33.93 -69.91 1.93
CA LEU A 5 -34.25 -68.48 1.98
C LEU A 5 -32.93 -67.69 1.93
N ARG A 6 -32.69 -66.94 0.86
CA ARG A 6 -31.54 -66.04 0.72
C ARG A 6 -31.92 -64.68 1.32
N HIS A 7 -31.27 -64.31 2.40
CA HIS A 7 -31.32 -62.99 2.95
C HIS A 7 -30.25 -62.13 2.25
N THR A 8 -30.67 -61.15 1.45
CA THR A 8 -29.85 -60.09 0.93
C THR A 8 -29.76 -58.99 1.95
N LEU A 9 -28.60 -58.80 2.56
CA LEU A 9 -28.27 -57.70 3.44
C LEU A 9 -27.94 -56.48 2.57
N ALA A 10 -28.83 -55.49 2.53
CA ALA A 10 -28.55 -54.20 1.90
C ALA A 10 -27.75 -53.35 2.89
N LEU A 11 -26.45 -53.18 2.62
CA LEU A 11 -25.58 -52.31 3.35
C LEU A 11 -25.72 -50.88 2.80
N SER A 12 -26.55 -50.08 3.48
CA SER A 12 -26.71 -48.66 3.17
C SER A 12 -25.47 -47.89 3.69
N LEU A 13 -24.53 -47.56 2.82
CA LEU A 13 -23.47 -46.58 3.11
C LEU A 13 -24.09 -45.19 3.15
N LEU A 14 -24.32 -44.65 4.35
CA LEU A 14 -24.53 -43.21 4.55
C LEU A 14 -23.16 -42.53 4.35
N LEU A 15 -22.94 -41.94 3.17
CA LEU A 15 -21.91 -40.95 2.97
C LEU A 15 -22.34 -39.66 3.71
N CYS A 16 -21.82 -39.48 4.91
CA CYS A 16 -21.83 -38.19 5.58
C CYS A 16 -20.85 -37.28 4.84
N ALA A 17 -21.33 -36.50 3.87
CA ALA A 17 -20.61 -35.38 3.33
C ALA A 17 -20.49 -34.32 4.41
N ALA A 18 -19.42 -34.38 5.21
CA ALA A 18 -19.03 -33.27 6.07
C ALA A 18 -18.67 -32.13 5.15
N SER A 19 -19.58 -31.18 4.96
CA SER A 19 -19.25 -29.86 4.42
C SER A 19 -18.23 -29.24 5.38
N LEU A 20 -16.95 -29.30 5.02
CA LEU A 20 -15.94 -28.46 5.60
C LEU A 20 -16.35 -27.02 5.25
N ALA A 21 -17.13 -26.39 6.12
CA ALA A 21 -17.26 -24.95 6.11
C ALA A 21 -15.83 -24.42 6.30
N THR A 22 -15.21 -23.98 5.22
CA THR A 22 -13.96 -23.22 5.29
C THR A 22 -14.31 -21.99 6.12
N ALA A 23 -13.87 -21.98 7.37
CA ALA A 23 -13.91 -20.77 8.17
C ALA A 23 -13.24 -19.68 7.35
N THR A 24 -13.99 -18.67 6.92
CA THR A 24 -13.41 -17.53 6.24
C THR A 24 -12.46 -16.89 7.25
N GLU A 25 -11.19 -16.82 6.91
CA GLU A 25 -10.18 -16.11 7.70
C GLU A 25 -10.72 -14.74 8.08
N PRO A 26 -10.59 -14.33 9.36
CA PRO A 26 -11.07 -13.03 9.78
C PRO A 26 -10.38 -11.92 8.97
N VAL A 27 -11.17 -11.02 8.39
CA VAL A 27 -10.63 -9.87 7.65
C VAL A 27 -10.16 -8.83 8.67
N HIS A 28 -8.86 -8.57 8.71
CA HIS A 28 -8.22 -7.61 9.61
C HIS A 28 -8.34 -6.17 9.08
N GLY A 29 -9.54 -5.76 8.76
CA GLY A 29 -9.85 -4.45 8.21
C GLY A 29 -11.34 -4.16 8.12
N ARG A 30 -11.66 -2.90 7.87
CA ARG A 30 -13.01 -2.42 7.54
C ARG A 30 -12.93 -1.27 6.56
N LEU A 31 -13.98 -1.12 5.78
CA LEU A 31 -14.14 -0.07 4.78
C LEU A 31 -15.24 0.89 5.19
N GLU A 32 -14.96 2.17 5.09
CA GLU A 32 -15.94 3.25 5.28
C GLU A 32 -15.87 4.22 4.11
N THR A 33 -16.87 5.06 3.97
CA THR A 33 -16.91 6.14 2.98
C THR A 33 -17.11 7.47 3.68
N LEU A 34 -16.23 8.42 3.43
CA LEU A 34 -16.33 9.77 3.94
C LEU A 34 -16.93 10.69 2.88
N GLY A 35 -18.00 11.39 3.24
CA GLY A 35 -18.72 12.28 2.34
C GLY A 35 -19.82 11.57 1.54
N SER A 36 -20.81 12.36 1.09
CA SER A 36 -21.98 11.91 0.32
C SER A 36 -22.10 12.58 -1.06
N GLY A 37 -21.06 13.30 -1.47
CA GLY A 37 -21.03 14.05 -2.74
C GLY A 37 -20.55 13.18 -3.93
N PRO A 38 -20.28 13.82 -5.07
CA PRO A 38 -19.81 13.13 -6.27
C PRO A 38 -18.38 12.54 -6.13
N ASN A 39 -17.63 12.96 -5.12
CA ASN A 39 -16.26 12.52 -4.87
C ASN A 39 -16.12 11.98 -3.44
N PRO A 40 -16.71 10.82 -3.12
CA PRO A 40 -16.56 10.20 -1.81
C PRO A 40 -15.12 9.72 -1.64
N ILE A 41 -14.60 9.84 -0.41
CA ILE A 41 -13.27 9.35 -0.06
C ILE A 41 -13.41 7.99 0.61
N THR A 42 -12.70 7.00 0.13
CA THR A 42 -12.56 5.71 0.77
C THR A 42 -11.74 5.86 2.05
N VAL A 43 -12.25 5.34 3.17
CA VAL A 43 -11.49 5.22 4.42
C VAL A 43 -11.33 3.75 4.73
N LEU A 44 -10.08 3.28 4.71
CA LEU A 44 -9.73 1.90 4.93
C LEU A 44 -8.99 1.77 6.25
N TYR A 45 -9.56 1.03 7.19
CA TYR A 45 -8.91 0.71 8.47
C TYR A 45 -8.31 -0.68 8.38
N LEU A 46 -7.03 -0.81 8.72
CA LEU A 46 -6.27 -2.05 8.66
C LEU A 46 -5.55 -2.28 9.98
N TRP A 47 -5.47 -3.55 10.44
CA TRP A 47 -4.76 -3.90 11.66
C TRP A 47 -4.17 -5.30 11.60
N GLY A 48 -3.20 -5.57 12.49
CA GLY A 48 -2.57 -6.89 12.63
C GLY A 48 -1.17 -6.97 12.06
N SER A 49 -0.77 -8.15 11.63
CA SER A 49 0.49 -8.39 10.94
C SER A 49 0.50 -7.73 9.55
N PRO A 50 1.67 -7.51 8.94
CA PRO A 50 1.76 -6.96 7.59
C PRO A 50 0.93 -7.75 6.56
N TYR A 51 1.03 -9.08 6.59
CA TYR A 51 0.24 -9.92 5.68
C TYR A 51 -1.27 -9.76 5.89
N GLU A 52 -1.74 -9.76 7.14
CA GLU A 52 -3.17 -9.60 7.46
C GLU A 52 -3.71 -8.24 7.00
N MET A 53 -2.94 -7.16 7.19
CA MET A 53 -3.31 -5.83 6.70
C MET A 53 -3.38 -5.80 5.17
N GLY A 54 -2.38 -6.35 4.49
CA GLY A 54 -2.39 -6.47 3.03
C GLY A 54 -3.56 -7.28 2.52
N TYR A 55 -3.81 -8.46 3.10
CA TYR A 55 -4.93 -9.32 2.74
C TYR A 55 -6.29 -8.62 2.91
N ALA A 56 -6.47 -7.94 4.05
CA ALA A 56 -7.68 -7.17 4.31
C ALA A 56 -7.88 -6.04 3.28
N HIS A 57 -6.82 -5.29 2.96
CA HIS A 57 -6.85 -4.26 1.92
C HIS A 57 -7.27 -4.84 0.57
N GLY A 58 -6.61 -5.92 0.15
CA GLY A 58 -6.94 -6.61 -1.09
C GLY A 58 -8.36 -7.15 -1.13
N LYS A 59 -8.79 -7.80 -0.04
CA LYS A 59 -10.12 -8.42 0.07
C LYS A 59 -11.26 -7.42 0.06
N LEU A 60 -11.10 -6.32 0.79
CA LEU A 60 -12.12 -5.26 0.89
C LEU A 60 -12.24 -4.42 -0.37
N CYS A 61 -11.16 -4.31 -1.14
CA CYS A 61 -11.06 -3.42 -2.30
C CYS A 61 -10.65 -4.15 -3.58
N ALA A 62 -10.97 -5.45 -3.74
CA ALA A 62 -10.44 -6.30 -4.80
C ALA A 62 -10.58 -5.71 -6.22
N ALA A 63 -11.75 -5.21 -6.55
CA ALA A 63 -12.00 -4.63 -7.88
C ALA A 63 -11.19 -3.34 -8.11
N GLN A 64 -11.06 -2.51 -7.08
CA GLN A 64 -10.28 -1.27 -7.15
C GLN A 64 -8.78 -1.57 -7.26
N VAL A 65 -8.24 -2.49 -6.43
CA VAL A 65 -6.85 -2.93 -6.47
C VAL A 65 -6.48 -3.46 -7.86
N LYS A 66 -7.30 -4.35 -8.40
CA LYS A 66 -7.11 -4.87 -9.76
C LYS A 66 -7.10 -3.74 -10.78
N GLY A 67 -8.16 -2.95 -10.79
CA GLY A 67 -8.34 -1.90 -11.80
C GLY A 67 -7.26 -0.81 -11.77
N ILE A 68 -6.79 -0.41 -10.56
CA ILE A 68 -5.73 0.62 -10.46
C ILE A 68 -4.38 0.05 -10.89
N SER A 69 -4.04 -1.16 -10.47
CA SER A 69 -2.75 -1.80 -10.82
C SER A 69 -2.63 -2.06 -12.33
N GLU A 70 -3.72 -2.48 -12.97
CA GLU A 70 -3.76 -2.65 -14.43
C GLU A 70 -3.62 -1.30 -15.15
N ARG A 71 -4.34 -0.26 -14.72
CA ARG A 71 -4.27 1.09 -15.32
C ARG A 71 -2.89 1.74 -15.13
N LEU A 72 -2.28 1.59 -13.96
CA LEU A 72 -0.93 2.12 -13.72
C LEU A 72 0.09 1.44 -14.63
N THR A 73 0.07 0.12 -14.73
CA THR A 73 0.97 -0.63 -15.62
C THR A 73 0.77 -0.23 -17.07
N PHE A 74 -0.47 -0.11 -17.53
CA PHE A 74 -0.79 0.32 -18.90
C PHE A 74 -0.45 1.78 -19.14
N GLY A 75 -0.73 2.66 -18.18
CA GLY A 75 -0.39 4.09 -18.23
C GLY A 75 1.11 4.33 -18.30
N ALA A 76 1.91 3.60 -17.54
CA ALA A 76 3.36 3.65 -17.59
C ALA A 76 3.89 3.25 -18.98
N TYR A 77 3.28 2.24 -19.61
CA TYR A 77 3.62 1.87 -20.98
C TYR A 77 3.28 2.97 -21.99
N LEU A 78 2.08 3.53 -21.93
CA LEU A 78 1.62 4.55 -22.90
C LEU A 78 2.37 5.87 -22.74
N ALA A 79 2.58 6.34 -21.52
CA ALA A 79 3.13 7.66 -21.26
C ALA A 79 4.66 7.68 -21.27
N MET A 80 5.32 6.60 -20.87
CA MET A 80 6.76 6.56 -20.63
C MET A 80 7.47 5.42 -21.39
N GLY A 81 6.74 4.59 -22.12
CA GLY A 81 7.31 3.45 -22.84
C GLY A 81 7.78 2.30 -21.93
N TYR A 82 7.42 2.29 -20.64
CA TYR A 82 7.82 1.24 -19.72
C TYR A 82 7.00 -0.02 -19.93
N THR A 83 7.63 -1.02 -20.52
CA THR A 83 7.01 -2.33 -20.70
C THR A 83 6.83 -3.04 -19.35
N PRO A 84 5.91 -4.02 -19.23
CA PRO A 84 5.81 -4.86 -18.05
C PRO A 84 7.15 -5.49 -17.63
N ALA A 85 7.98 -5.91 -18.59
CA ALA A 85 9.31 -6.47 -18.31
C ALA A 85 10.25 -5.42 -17.68
N LYS A 86 10.20 -4.17 -18.13
CA LYS A 86 10.99 -3.08 -17.54
C LYS A 86 10.57 -2.79 -16.10
N LEU A 87 9.25 -2.84 -15.80
CA LEU A 87 8.75 -2.68 -14.44
C LEU A 87 9.16 -3.86 -13.54
N ASP A 88 9.15 -5.08 -14.08
CA ASP A 88 9.62 -6.27 -13.35
C ASP A 88 11.13 -6.18 -13.05
N GLU A 89 11.92 -5.74 -14.00
CA GLU A 89 13.37 -5.52 -13.82
C GLU A 89 13.64 -4.45 -12.74
N ALA A 90 12.91 -3.34 -12.77
CA ALA A 90 13.03 -2.30 -11.76
C ALA A 90 12.69 -2.84 -10.36
N TRP A 91 11.59 -3.57 -10.23
CA TRP A 91 11.24 -4.21 -8.97
C TRP A 91 12.33 -5.14 -8.45
N GLN A 92 12.87 -6.02 -9.31
CA GLN A 92 13.94 -6.96 -8.94
C GLN A 92 15.20 -6.27 -8.41
N GLN A 93 15.52 -5.09 -8.91
CA GLN A 93 16.67 -4.31 -8.41
C GLN A 93 16.38 -3.72 -7.01
N MET A 94 15.17 -3.27 -6.74
CA MET A 94 14.77 -2.67 -5.46
C MET A 94 14.44 -3.70 -4.38
N GLU A 95 13.88 -4.86 -4.75
CA GLU A 95 13.32 -5.85 -3.82
C GLU A 95 14.28 -6.27 -2.68
N PRO A 96 15.60 -6.46 -2.90
CA PRO A 96 16.54 -6.80 -1.83
C PRO A 96 16.63 -5.76 -0.71
N PHE A 97 16.29 -4.52 -1.00
CA PHE A 97 16.34 -3.39 -0.07
C PHE A 97 15.00 -3.12 0.61
N ILE A 98 13.91 -3.69 0.09
CA ILE A 98 12.57 -3.52 0.67
C ILE A 98 12.45 -4.38 1.94
N PRO A 99 12.10 -3.81 3.10
CA PRO A 99 11.89 -4.56 4.32
C PRO A 99 10.92 -5.73 4.15
N ALA A 100 11.25 -6.89 4.74
CA ALA A 100 10.46 -8.11 4.58
C ALA A 100 8.98 -7.93 4.92
N ARG A 101 8.66 -7.08 5.92
CA ARG A 101 7.28 -6.79 6.32
C ARG A 101 6.44 -6.16 5.19
N TYR A 102 7.03 -5.31 4.36
CA TYR A 102 6.33 -4.70 3.22
C TYR A 102 6.13 -5.69 2.08
N ARG A 103 7.10 -6.58 1.86
CA ARG A 103 6.95 -7.69 0.89
C ARG A 103 5.82 -8.65 1.31
N GLU A 104 5.70 -8.94 2.60
CA GLU A 104 4.60 -9.74 3.15
C GLU A 104 3.25 -9.03 2.99
N GLU A 105 3.19 -7.72 3.20
CA GLU A 105 1.96 -6.94 3.02
C GLU A 105 1.55 -6.88 1.54
N LEU A 106 2.51 -6.71 0.61
CA LEU A 106 2.23 -6.77 -0.83
C LEU A 106 1.72 -8.15 -1.25
N ARG A 107 2.28 -9.23 -0.68
CA ARG A 107 1.78 -10.58 -0.89
C ARG A 107 0.35 -10.73 -0.42
N GLY A 108 0.06 -10.28 0.80
CA GLY A 108 -1.31 -10.25 1.34
C GLY A 108 -2.26 -9.45 0.44
N LEU A 109 -1.85 -8.26 -0.03
CA LEU A 109 -2.63 -7.40 -0.93
C LEU A 109 -2.99 -8.14 -2.24
N ALA A 110 -2.03 -8.78 -2.85
CA ALA A 110 -2.23 -9.52 -4.09
C ALA A 110 -3.19 -10.71 -3.89
N GLU A 111 -2.97 -11.52 -2.85
CA GLU A 111 -3.79 -12.69 -2.53
C GLU A 111 -5.22 -12.27 -2.16
N GLY A 112 -5.38 -11.25 -1.31
CA GLY A 112 -6.69 -10.72 -0.93
C GLY A 112 -7.49 -10.16 -2.10
N ALA A 113 -6.82 -9.51 -3.05
CA ALA A 113 -7.43 -8.97 -4.26
C ALA A 113 -7.63 -10.01 -5.37
N GLY A 114 -7.01 -11.19 -5.26
CA GLY A 114 -7.06 -12.23 -6.30
C GLY A 114 -6.32 -11.81 -7.59
N VAL A 115 -5.21 -11.07 -7.46
CA VAL A 115 -4.39 -10.64 -8.60
C VAL A 115 -2.97 -11.23 -8.51
N PRO A 116 -2.26 -11.35 -9.62
CA PRO A 116 -0.86 -11.74 -9.60
C PRO A 116 -0.01 -10.76 -8.78
N LEU A 117 0.87 -11.27 -7.91
CA LEU A 117 1.78 -10.44 -7.10
C LEU A 117 2.63 -9.50 -7.96
N GLN A 118 3.09 -9.96 -9.11
CA GLN A 118 3.82 -9.14 -10.07
C GLN A 118 3.08 -7.86 -10.49
N LEU A 119 1.75 -7.92 -10.60
CA LEU A 119 0.96 -6.74 -10.97
C LEU A 119 1.02 -5.68 -9.87
N VAL A 120 0.99 -6.11 -8.61
CA VAL A 120 1.15 -5.22 -7.46
C VAL A 120 2.58 -4.66 -7.38
N HIS A 121 3.59 -5.49 -7.61
CA HIS A 121 4.99 -5.07 -7.66
C HIS A 121 5.22 -3.99 -8.72
N ARG A 122 4.69 -4.17 -9.93
CA ARG A 122 4.80 -3.18 -11.02
C ARG A 122 4.21 -1.84 -10.62
N ALA A 123 3.03 -1.84 -9.99
CA ALA A 123 2.39 -0.61 -9.53
C ALA A 123 3.24 0.15 -8.49
N HIS A 124 3.98 -0.58 -7.64
CA HIS A 124 4.87 0.00 -6.63
C HIS A 124 6.27 0.37 -7.15
N ALA A 125 6.66 -0.13 -8.34
CA ALA A 125 7.92 0.25 -8.98
C ALA A 125 7.82 1.58 -9.75
N ILE A 126 6.62 1.96 -10.20
CA ILE A 126 6.42 3.12 -11.07
C ILE A 126 6.92 4.44 -10.46
N PRO A 127 6.69 4.77 -9.18
CA PRO A 127 7.17 6.01 -8.59
C PRO A 127 8.68 6.21 -8.71
N GLU A 128 9.45 5.14 -8.65
CA GLU A 128 10.92 5.17 -8.73
C GLU A 128 11.48 5.25 -10.16
N LEU A 129 10.61 5.14 -11.15
CA LEU A 129 10.97 5.24 -12.57
C LEU A 129 10.50 6.55 -13.20
N SER A 130 9.68 7.30 -12.48
CA SER A 130 9.07 8.51 -12.97
C SER A 130 8.90 9.48 -11.81
N GLU A 131 9.83 10.38 -11.69
CA GLU A 131 9.75 11.45 -10.73
C GLU A 131 8.70 12.45 -11.20
N PHE A 132 7.68 12.63 -10.38
CA PHE A 132 6.64 13.60 -10.64
C PHE A 132 6.90 14.84 -9.80
N HIS A 133 6.70 16.00 -10.39
CA HIS A 133 6.75 17.25 -9.67
C HIS A 133 5.57 17.34 -8.71
N CYS A 134 5.84 17.84 -7.52
CA CYS A 134 4.88 18.02 -6.46
C CYS A 134 5.01 19.43 -5.89
N THR A 135 4.00 19.89 -5.19
CA THR A 135 4.05 21.16 -4.48
C THR A 135 3.95 20.89 -2.98
N PHE A 136 4.84 21.52 -2.24
CA PHE A 136 4.85 21.47 -0.78
C PHE A 136 4.88 22.87 -0.18
N PHE A 137 4.13 23.06 0.88
CA PHE A 137 4.15 24.28 1.68
C PHE A 137 3.97 23.95 3.16
N ALA A 138 4.73 24.60 4.02
CA ALA A 138 4.54 24.51 5.46
C ALA A 138 4.64 25.90 6.11
N ALA A 139 3.84 26.13 7.13
CA ALA A 139 3.84 27.35 7.93
C ALA A 139 3.63 27.01 9.39
N TRP A 140 4.25 27.78 10.30
CA TRP A 140 4.15 27.60 11.75
C TRP A 140 4.46 28.90 12.50
N GLY A 141 4.40 28.88 13.82
CA GLY A 141 4.73 30.01 14.68
C GLY A 141 3.83 31.23 14.40
N SER A 142 4.40 32.39 14.19
CA SER A 142 3.66 33.64 13.93
C SER A 142 2.92 33.67 12.58
N ALA A 143 3.24 32.74 11.66
CA ALA A 143 2.59 32.63 10.36
C ALA A 143 1.26 31.87 10.41
N THR A 144 0.94 31.23 11.51
CA THR A 144 -0.28 30.42 11.65
C THR A 144 -1.10 30.81 12.89
N ARG A 145 -2.41 30.57 12.81
CA ARG A 145 -3.27 30.76 13.97
C ARG A 145 -2.89 29.78 15.08
N ARG A 146 -2.59 30.26 16.26
CA ARG A 146 -2.15 29.50 17.43
C ARG A 146 -0.74 28.89 17.33
N GLY A 147 0.03 29.23 16.31
CA GLY A 147 1.40 28.73 16.13
C GLY A 147 1.54 27.28 15.66
N HIS A 148 0.42 26.58 15.46
CA HIS A 148 0.47 25.18 15.02
C HIS A 148 1.07 25.05 13.61
N LEU A 149 1.84 23.98 13.40
CA LEU A 149 2.32 23.60 12.08
C LEU A 149 1.13 23.26 11.16
N GLN A 150 1.14 23.85 9.98
CA GLN A 150 0.29 23.49 8.87
C GLN A 150 1.17 23.06 7.70
N GLN A 151 0.96 21.86 7.20
CA GLN A 151 1.70 21.27 6.12
C GLN A 151 0.73 20.84 5.02
N ILE A 152 0.99 21.26 3.78
CA ILE A 152 0.19 20.94 2.62
C ILE A 152 1.11 20.33 1.57
N ARG A 153 0.64 19.28 0.92
CA ARG A 153 1.29 18.68 -0.22
C ARG A 153 0.26 18.42 -1.32
N ALA A 154 0.58 18.78 -2.56
CA ALA A 154 -0.18 18.41 -3.74
C ALA A 154 0.66 17.45 -4.61
N LEU A 155 0.03 16.35 -5.03
CA LEU A 155 0.61 15.39 -5.95
C LEU A 155 0.25 15.80 -7.39
N ASP A 156 1.26 16.21 -8.15
CA ASP A 156 1.11 16.50 -9.57
C ASP A 156 1.38 15.22 -10.36
N TYR A 157 0.33 14.47 -10.67
CA TYR A 157 0.41 13.17 -11.34
C TYR A 157 -0.45 13.15 -12.60
N ALA A 158 -0.03 12.37 -13.60
CA ALA A 158 -0.79 12.22 -14.84
C ALA A 158 -2.20 11.68 -14.55
N THR A 159 -3.24 12.49 -14.78
CA THR A 159 -4.63 12.11 -14.52
C THR A 159 -5.10 10.91 -15.34
N ALA A 160 -4.42 10.62 -16.47
CA ALA A 160 -4.66 9.42 -17.26
C ALA A 160 -4.41 8.11 -16.48
N ALA A 161 -3.56 8.14 -15.42
CA ALA A 161 -3.33 7.01 -14.52
C ALA A 161 -4.57 6.68 -13.66
N GLY A 162 -5.49 7.64 -13.48
CA GLY A 162 -6.76 7.43 -12.80
C GLY A 162 -6.66 7.35 -11.28
N LEU A 163 -5.55 7.77 -10.66
CA LEU A 163 -5.37 7.78 -9.20
C LEU A 163 -6.42 8.62 -8.49
N GLN A 164 -6.77 9.76 -9.07
CA GLN A 164 -7.79 10.69 -8.56
C GLN A 164 -9.19 10.05 -8.44
N ASN A 165 -9.43 8.92 -9.11
CA ASN A 165 -10.71 8.20 -9.04
C ASN A 165 -10.76 7.16 -7.92
N GLN A 166 -9.64 6.97 -7.20
CA GLN A 166 -9.50 5.98 -6.13
C GLN A 166 -8.84 6.56 -4.86
N PRO A 167 -9.19 7.82 -4.47
CA PRO A 167 -8.56 8.42 -3.29
C PRO A 167 -8.90 7.60 -2.05
N ALA A 168 -7.93 7.45 -1.16
CA ALA A 168 -8.11 6.71 0.08
C ALA A 168 -7.36 7.35 1.25
N LEU A 169 -8.00 7.35 2.42
CA LEU A 169 -7.34 7.47 3.71
C LEU A 169 -7.14 6.06 4.25
N ILE A 170 -5.92 5.63 4.37
CA ILE A 170 -5.58 4.28 4.87
C ILE A 170 -5.06 4.44 6.29
N VAL A 171 -5.91 4.09 7.26
CA VAL A 171 -5.58 4.10 8.69
C VAL A 171 -5.04 2.73 9.04
N SER A 172 -3.74 2.65 9.27
CA SER A 172 -3.04 1.41 9.58
C SER A 172 -2.68 1.33 11.07
N HIS A 173 -2.95 0.19 11.67
CA HIS A 173 -2.58 -0.16 13.04
C HIS A 173 -1.72 -1.43 13.02
N PRO A 174 -0.46 -1.34 12.58
CA PRO A 174 0.41 -2.48 12.47
C PRO A 174 0.83 -2.97 13.84
N GLN A 175 0.91 -4.28 14.01
CA GLN A 175 1.27 -4.90 15.27
C GLN A 175 2.66 -4.45 15.76
N GLY A 176 2.70 -3.89 16.97
CA GLY A 176 3.96 -3.46 17.62
C GLY A 176 4.58 -2.18 17.04
N ARG A 177 3.82 -1.38 16.27
CA ARG A 177 4.29 -0.13 15.65
C ARG A 177 3.30 1.01 15.86
N ASN A 178 3.68 2.21 15.45
CA ASN A 178 2.79 3.36 15.51
C ASN A 178 1.58 3.16 14.58
N THR A 179 0.43 3.55 15.07
CA THR A 179 -0.73 3.78 14.22
C THR A 179 -0.51 5.04 13.38
N PHE A 180 -0.87 4.98 12.10
CA PHE A 180 -0.74 6.11 11.20
C PHE A 180 -1.87 6.17 10.17
N VAL A 181 -2.05 7.32 9.57
CA VAL A 181 -2.88 7.53 8.39
C VAL A 181 -1.99 7.85 7.20
N ASN A 182 -2.23 7.12 6.10
CA ASN A 182 -1.64 7.39 4.79
C ASN A 182 -2.71 8.04 3.91
N VAL A 183 -2.37 9.14 3.26
CA VAL A 183 -3.21 9.84 2.28
C VAL A 183 -2.71 9.44 0.89
N GLY A 184 -3.48 8.62 0.22
CA GLY A 184 -3.06 8.02 -1.06
C GLY A 184 -4.24 7.47 -1.84
N TRP A 185 -4.14 6.28 -2.32
CA TRP A 185 -5.16 5.60 -3.12
C TRP A 185 -5.22 4.10 -2.80
N VAL A 186 -6.35 3.50 -3.13
CA VAL A 186 -6.54 2.05 -2.96
C VAL A 186 -5.51 1.28 -3.79
N GLY A 187 -4.99 0.20 -3.22
CA GLY A 187 -4.03 -0.68 -3.89
C GLY A 187 -2.57 -0.28 -3.77
N PHE A 188 -2.26 0.81 -3.05
CA PHE A 188 -0.90 1.25 -2.77
C PHE A 188 -0.63 1.22 -1.27
N ILE A 189 0.35 0.42 -0.84
CA ILE A 189 0.70 0.29 0.58
C ILE A 189 1.83 1.24 1.01
N GLY A 190 2.55 1.82 0.06
CA GLY A 190 3.56 2.83 0.32
C GLY A 190 2.95 4.14 0.83
N CYS A 191 3.78 5.06 1.27
CA CYS A 191 3.36 6.37 1.72
C CYS A 191 3.97 7.46 0.84
N VAL A 192 3.14 8.41 0.41
CA VAL A 192 3.57 9.67 -0.24
C VAL A 192 3.20 10.89 0.60
N SER A 193 2.20 10.75 1.47
CA SER A 193 1.82 11.73 2.49
C SER A 193 1.11 11.03 3.63
N GLY A 194 1.43 11.35 4.86
CA GLY A 194 0.81 10.71 6.00
C GLY A 194 1.16 11.36 7.33
N MET A 195 0.54 10.85 8.39
CA MET A 195 0.82 11.29 9.76
C MET A 195 0.59 10.13 10.73
N ASN A 196 1.46 9.99 11.73
CA ASN A 196 1.29 9.01 12.80
C ASN A 196 0.67 9.61 14.08
N LEU A 197 0.29 8.74 15.01
CA LEU A 197 -0.26 9.18 16.30
C LEU A 197 0.76 9.85 17.23
N ALA A 198 2.05 9.83 16.91
CA ALA A 198 3.06 10.63 17.59
C ALA A 198 3.14 12.06 17.03
N HIS A 199 2.17 12.48 16.21
CA HIS A 199 2.07 13.79 15.56
C HIS A 199 3.18 14.10 14.56
N LEU A 200 3.87 13.09 14.05
CA LEU A 200 4.86 13.26 12.99
C LEU A 200 4.19 13.11 11.64
N ALA A 201 4.19 14.19 10.86
CA ALA A 201 3.71 14.22 9.48
C ALA A 201 4.87 14.06 8.50
N VAL A 202 4.62 13.35 7.40
CA VAL A 202 5.58 13.13 6.32
C VAL A 202 4.95 13.41 4.97
N SER A 203 5.77 13.89 4.05
CA SER A 203 5.46 13.93 2.61
C SER A 203 6.74 13.97 1.80
N GLU A 204 6.62 13.88 0.48
CA GLU A 204 7.75 13.94 -0.44
C GLU A 204 7.47 14.91 -1.60
N ILE A 205 8.56 15.30 -2.24
CA ILE A 205 8.56 15.95 -3.56
C ILE A 205 9.60 15.24 -4.41
N GLY A 206 9.21 14.75 -5.57
CA GLY A 206 10.15 14.25 -6.57
C GLY A 206 10.98 15.41 -7.13
N GLU A 207 12.27 15.18 -7.32
CA GLU A 207 13.21 16.16 -7.86
C GLU A 207 14.26 15.45 -8.71
N ASP A 208 14.53 15.97 -9.90
CA ASP A 208 15.59 15.49 -10.78
C ASP A 208 16.89 16.20 -10.45
N PHE A 209 17.75 15.57 -9.62
CA PHE A 209 19.09 16.06 -9.32
C PHE A 209 20.16 15.53 -10.29
N GLY A 210 19.75 14.80 -11.32
CA GLY A 210 20.62 14.20 -12.32
C GLY A 210 20.88 12.71 -12.09
N PRO A 211 21.18 11.98 -13.16
CA PRO A 211 21.27 10.51 -13.15
C PRO A 211 22.36 9.95 -12.24
N GLU A 212 23.35 10.76 -11.86
CA GLU A 212 24.41 10.37 -10.92
C GLU A 212 23.90 10.23 -9.46
N HIS A 213 22.71 10.75 -9.18
CA HIS A 213 22.06 10.68 -7.85
C HIS A 213 20.95 9.64 -7.80
N GLU A 214 20.74 8.91 -8.89
CA GLU A 214 19.65 7.95 -9.02
C GLU A 214 20.14 6.51 -9.09
N THR A 215 19.44 5.62 -8.41
CA THR A 215 19.69 4.19 -8.43
C THR A 215 18.40 3.44 -8.11
N LEU A 216 18.21 2.29 -8.74
CA LEU A 216 17.18 1.33 -8.32
C LEU A 216 17.70 0.32 -7.29
N ALA A 217 19.01 0.34 -6.98
CA ALA A 217 19.60 -0.50 -5.95
C ALA A 217 19.44 0.17 -4.57
N GLY A 218 18.19 0.33 -4.13
CA GLY A 218 17.85 0.99 -2.88
C GLY A 218 16.42 0.73 -2.44
N GLU A 219 16.08 1.23 -1.25
CA GLU A 219 14.73 1.20 -0.71
C GLU A 219 13.88 2.31 -1.36
N PRO A 220 12.74 1.98 -1.99
CA PRO A 220 11.83 2.94 -2.58
C PRO A 220 11.38 4.00 -1.57
N MET A 221 11.30 5.26 -2.02
CA MET A 221 10.90 6.41 -1.23
C MET A 221 9.63 6.16 -0.42
N CYS A 222 8.64 5.54 -1.05
CA CYS A 222 7.33 5.30 -0.42
C CYS A 222 7.42 4.35 0.79
N PHE A 223 8.36 3.42 0.82
CA PHE A 223 8.61 2.54 1.97
C PHE A 223 9.46 3.23 3.03
N VAL A 224 10.41 4.06 2.64
CA VAL A 224 11.19 4.90 3.57
C VAL A 224 10.26 5.83 4.37
N LEU A 225 9.33 6.52 3.72
CA LEU A 225 8.35 7.37 4.40
C LEU A 225 7.43 6.58 5.32
N ARG A 226 7.01 5.40 4.86
CA ARG A 226 6.21 4.51 5.69
C ARG A 226 6.99 4.02 6.91
N ASP A 227 8.28 3.74 6.76
CA ASP A 227 9.13 3.35 7.89
C ASP A 227 9.22 4.45 8.95
N VAL A 228 9.27 5.71 8.53
CA VAL A 228 9.18 6.86 9.43
C VAL A 228 7.85 6.86 10.19
N LEU A 229 6.72 6.69 9.50
CA LEU A 229 5.41 6.68 10.16
C LEU A 229 5.26 5.54 11.16
N GLU A 230 5.76 4.36 10.83
CA GLU A 230 5.66 3.18 11.68
C GLU A 230 6.56 3.23 12.92
N ASN A 231 7.74 3.87 12.82
CA ASN A 231 8.79 3.69 13.83
C ASN A 231 9.29 4.98 14.49
N ALA A 232 9.02 6.15 13.93
CA ALA A 232 9.45 7.42 14.52
C ALA A 232 8.38 7.99 15.46
N GLY A 233 8.78 8.37 16.66
CA GLY A 233 7.97 9.13 17.62
C GLY A 233 8.38 10.59 17.72
N THR A 234 9.47 11.00 17.03
CA THR A 234 9.97 12.37 17.02
C THR A 234 10.54 12.72 15.64
N LEU A 235 10.62 14.00 15.35
CA LEU A 235 11.24 14.51 14.11
C LEU A 235 12.67 13.98 13.93
N GLN A 236 13.47 13.99 14.99
CA GLN A 236 14.86 13.52 14.95
C GLN A 236 14.95 12.03 14.60
N GLN A 237 14.06 11.19 15.14
CA GLN A 237 14.00 9.77 14.77
C GLN A 237 13.62 9.59 13.30
N GLY A 238 12.67 10.38 12.79
CA GLY A 238 12.28 10.35 11.38
C GLY A 238 13.43 10.71 10.45
N VAL A 239 14.17 11.79 10.76
CA VAL A 239 15.37 12.20 10.02
C VAL A 239 16.43 11.09 10.03
N GLU A 240 16.63 10.41 11.15
CA GLU A 240 17.63 9.36 11.26
C GLU A 240 17.25 8.11 10.45
N ILE A 241 15.97 7.75 10.41
CA ILE A 241 15.47 6.65 9.55
C ILE A 241 15.78 6.97 8.08
N ILE A 242 15.41 8.16 7.59
CA ILE A 242 15.66 8.57 6.21
C ILE A 242 17.16 8.58 5.90
N ARG A 243 17.98 9.07 6.85
CA ARG A 243 19.43 9.17 6.66
C ARG A 243 20.12 7.82 6.53
N ARG A 244 19.62 6.78 7.24
CA ARG A 244 20.16 5.41 7.21
C ARG A 244 19.63 4.55 6.07
N ALA A 245 18.48 4.88 5.53
CA ALA A 245 17.88 4.12 4.44
C ALA A 245 18.81 4.15 3.21
N PRO A 246 19.08 2.99 2.59
CA PRO A 246 19.74 2.91 1.29
C PRO A 246 18.77 3.33 0.20
N ARG A 247 18.51 4.62 0.08
CA ARG A 247 17.47 5.18 -0.79
C ARG A 247 17.77 4.96 -2.27
N THR A 248 16.69 4.89 -3.05
CA THR A 248 16.73 4.87 -4.52
C THR A 248 17.02 6.25 -5.10
N SER A 249 16.01 6.86 -5.68
CA SER A 249 16.08 8.13 -6.39
C SER A 249 16.13 9.35 -5.45
N SER A 250 16.30 10.51 -6.06
CA SER A 250 16.39 11.79 -5.37
C SER A 250 15.00 12.33 -5.03
N TYR A 251 14.68 12.38 -3.75
CA TYR A 251 13.46 12.97 -3.23
C TYR A 251 13.74 13.98 -2.12
N LEU A 252 12.98 15.06 -2.11
CA LEU A 252 12.92 15.96 -0.96
C LEU A 252 11.92 15.39 0.05
N TYR A 253 12.41 15.01 1.22
CA TYR A 253 11.59 14.48 2.31
C TYR A 253 11.17 15.63 3.23
N CYS A 254 9.87 15.81 3.38
CA CYS A 254 9.27 16.86 4.20
C CYS A 254 8.69 16.25 5.47
N LEU A 255 9.27 16.59 6.62
CA LEU A 255 8.83 16.11 7.93
C LEU A 255 8.41 17.30 8.81
N GLY A 256 7.39 17.08 9.62
CA GLY A 256 6.93 18.06 10.59
C GLY A 256 6.32 17.40 11.81
N ASP A 257 6.62 17.94 12.99
CA ASP A 257 5.99 17.59 14.26
C ASP A 257 5.09 18.74 14.73
N GLY A 258 3.94 18.40 15.31
CA GLY A 258 2.93 19.37 15.75
C GLY A 258 2.98 19.67 17.23
#